data_86ec9cc13ba6ab07154ee6903d22f774
#
_entry.id   86ec9cc13ba6ab07154ee6903d22f774
#
_cell.length_a   1.000
_cell.length_b   1.000
_cell.length_c   1.000
_cell.angle_alpha   90.00
_cell.angle_beta   90.00
_cell.angle_gamma   90.00
#
_symmetry.space_group_name_H-M   'P 1'
#
loop_
_entity.id
_entity.type
_entity.pdbx_description
1 polymer ?
#
loop_
_entity_poly.entity_id
_entity_poly.type
_entity_poly.pdbx_seq_one_letter_code
_entity_poly.pdbx_strand_id
1 'polypeptide(L)'
;MRHANLLILTDDAEFARLLSACWQTERQAPQITVLSSDLWEAKGHNACDLVVIGPLEAGRISSILRSIEPACAVILCTPTDSGELGQLRGRYPRLVHVPFRDDWAQTLVLVAGESLRRAEAAKLARQAELRAARSEQYAVLGRYMLEMKHSMNNALTSILGNAELLLLEPGQLSAQSLQQIKTMHSMTLRINEVMQRFSSLASEMREAENDSQAETEETPAPVSRRS
;
A
#
# COMPACT_ATOMS: atom_id res chain seq x y z
N MET A 1 -4.22 4.72 -16.41
CA MET A 1 -4.45 5.68 -15.31
C MET A 1 -5.80 5.36 -14.68
N ARG A 2 -5.86 5.15 -13.37
CA ARG A 2 -7.13 4.89 -12.68
C ARG A 2 -7.81 6.24 -12.48
N HIS A 3 -9.02 6.42 -13.00
CA HIS A 3 -9.79 7.64 -12.74
C HIS A 3 -10.14 7.68 -11.25
N ALA A 4 -9.96 8.85 -10.62
CA ALA A 4 -10.36 9.07 -9.24
C ALA A 4 -11.90 8.95 -9.12
N ASN A 5 -12.39 8.30 -8.07
CA ASN A 5 -13.81 8.11 -7.83
C ASN A 5 -14.32 9.21 -6.90
N LEU A 6 -15.19 10.05 -7.42
CA LEU A 6 -15.89 11.12 -6.69
C LEU A 6 -17.33 10.71 -6.44
N LEU A 7 -17.76 10.76 -5.20
CA LEU A 7 -19.15 10.58 -4.81
C LEU A 7 -19.76 11.93 -4.44
N ILE A 8 -20.87 12.31 -5.09
CA ILE A 8 -21.68 13.46 -4.73
C ILE A 8 -22.93 12.95 -4.01
N LEU A 9 -23.10 13.38 -2.77
CA LEU A 9 -24.24 13.04 -1.95
C LEU A 9 -25.09 14.31 -1.74
N THR A 10 -26.27 14.36 -2.34
CA THR A 10 -27.17 15.51 -2.25
C THR A 10 -28.60 15.13 -2.59
N ASP A 11 -29.56 15.83 -1.96
CA ASP A 11 -30.98 15.74 -2.29
C ASP A 11 -31.41 16.84 -3.27
N ASP A 12 -30.48 17.77 -3.60
CA ASP A 12 -30.69 18.84 -4.58
C ASP A 12 -30.17 18.44 -5.96
N ALA A 13 -31.11 18.16 -6.89
CA ALA A 13 -30.78 17.76 -8.25
C ALA A 13 -30.08 18.88 -9.06
N GLU A 14 -30.36 20.15 -8.76
CA GLU A 14 -29.73 21.28 -9.44
C GLU A 14 -28.27 21.42 -9.00
N PHE A 15 -27.99 21.27 -7.72
CA PHE A 15 -26.63 21.18 -7.18
C PHE A 15 -25.81 20.11 -7.90
N ALA A 16 -26.35 18.90 -7.99
CA ALA A 16 -25.68 17.78 -8.65
C ALA A 16 -25.40 18.07 -10.13
N ARG A 17 -26.38 18.64 -10.83
CA ARG A 17 -26.27 18.99 -12.25
C ARG A 17 -25.19 20.05 -12.49
N LEU A 18 -25.23 21.16 -11.74
CA LEU A 18 -24.27 22.24 -11.87
C LEU A 18 -22.84 21.78 -11.58
N LEU A 19 -22.64 21.03 -10.50
CA LEU A 19 -21.33 20.52 -10.13
C LEU A 19 -20.78 19.54 -11.17
N SER A 20 -21.62 18.65 -11.69
CA SER A 20 -21.23 17.71 -12.74
C SER A 20 -20.87 18.43 -14.05
N ALA A 21 -21.60 19.48 -14.41
CA ALA A 21 -21.31 20.29 -15.60
C ALA A 21 -19.97 21.03 -15.48
N CYS A 22 -19.62 21.57 -14.30
CA CYS A 22 -18.34 22.21 -14.07
C CYS A 22 -17.16 21.25 -14.28
N TRP A 23 -17.31 19.99 -13.91
CA TRP A 23 -16.25 18.98 -14.11
C TRP A 23 -16.09 18.52 -15.56
N GLN A 24 -17.12 18.59 -16.38
CA GLN A 24 -17.01 18.23 -17.80
C GLN A 24 -16.07 19.19 -18.59
N THR A 25 -15.82 20.38 -18.07
CA THR A 25 -14.87 21.33 -18.67
C THR A 25 -13.40 21.06 -18.29
N GLU A 26 -13.15 20.19 -17.29
CA GLU A 26 -11.82 19.87 -16.83
C GLU A 26 -11.17 18.77 -17.69
N ARG A 27 -9.86 18.92 -17.97
CA ARG A 27 -9.09 17.94 -18.76
C ARG A 27 -8.98 16.56 -18.12
N GLN A 28 -9.12 16.48 -16.79
CA GLN A 28 -9.05 15.25 -16.02
C GLN A 28 -10.26 15.16 -15.08
N ALA A 29 -11.41 14.84 -15.66
CA ALA A 29 -12.63 14.65 -14.88
C ALA A 29 -12.55 13.33 -14.10
N PRO A 30 -12.90 13.33 -12.79
CA PRO A 30 -13.05 12.10 -12.01
C PRO A 30 -14.27 11.29 -12.49
N GLN A 31 -14.33 10.02 -12.13
CA GLN A 31 -15.56 9.26 -12.27
C GLN A 31 -16.55 9.72 -11.20
N ILE A 32 -17.65 10.32 -11.62
CA ILE A 32 -18.64 10.93 -10.73
C ILE A 32 -19.80 9.97 -10.52
N THR A 33 -20.13 9.69 -9.26
CA THR A 33 -21.35 9.00 -8.85
C THR A 33 -22.19 9.96 -8.03
N VAL A 34 -23.46 10.10 -8.37
CA VAL A 34 -24.42 10.96 -7.64
C VAL A 34 -25.41 10.08 -6.91
N LEU A 35 -25.61 10.32 -5.62
CA LEU A 35 -26.59 9.63 -4.79
C LEU A 35 -27.41 10.61 -3.98
N SER A 36 -28.69 10.27 -3.75
CA SER A 36 -29.52 10.94 -2.75
C SER A 36 -29.23 10.39 -1.34
N SER A 37 -29.58 11.17 -0.33
CA SER A 37 -29.37 10.76 1.07
C SER A 37 -30.13 9.49 1.45
N ASP A 38 -31.27 9.21 0.81
CA ASP A 38 -32.11 8.03 1.05
C ASP A 38 -31.47 6.74 0.51
N LEU A 39 -30.64 6.86 -0.54
CA LEU A 39 -29.96 5.71 -1.17
C LEU A 39 -28.57 5.47 -0.59
N TRP A 40 -28.17 6.26 0.41
CA TRP A 40 -26.88 6.13 1.05
C TRP A 40 -26.81 4.85 1.89
N GLU A 41 -26.05 3.87 1.42
CA GLU A 41 -25.66 2.70 2.18
C GLU A 41 -24.14 2.66 2.39
N ALA A 42 -23.69 2.74 3.62
CA ALA A 42 -22.26 2.80 3.97
C ALA A 42 -21.45 1.61 3.42
N LYS A 43 -22.08 0.44 3.28
CA LYS A 43 -21.39 -0.81 2.88
C LYS A 43 -20.97 -0.86 1.42
N GLY A 44 -21.60 -0.09 0.53
CA GLY A 44 -21.33 -0.14 -0.92
C GLY A 44 -20.35 0.91 -1.44
N HIS A 45 -19.94 1.89 -0.62
CA HIS A 45 -19.27 3.10 -1.09
C HIS A 45 -17.83 3.27 -0.59
N ASN A 46 -17.21 2.21 -0.06
CA ASN A 46 -15.83 2.22 0.45
C ASN A 46 -14.74 2.44 -0.63
N ALA A 47 -15.14 2.57 -1.90
CA ALA A 47 -14.21 2.75 -3.01
C ALA A 47 -14.08 4.21 -3.49
N CYS A 48 -14.61 5.18 -2.75
CA CYS A 48 -14.54 6.60 -3.11
C CYS A 48 -13.22 7.21 -2.63
N ASP A 49 -12.58 7.98 -3.50
CA ASP A 49 -11.39 8.76 -3.16
C ASP A 49 -11.77 10.11 -2.51
N LEU A 50 -12.96 10.62 -2.82
CA LEU A 50 -13.53 11.85 -2.28
C LEU A 50 -15.06 11.78 -2.22
N VAL A 51 -15.65 12.28 -1.12
CA VAL A 51 -17.09 12.48 -0.97
C VAL A 51 -17.39 13.97 -0.89
N VAL A 52 -18.29 14.44 -1.74
CA VAL A 52 -18.86 15.80 -1.67
C VAL A 52 -20.27 15.69 -1.13
N ILE A 53 -20.53 16.34 -0.02
CA ILE A 53 -21.86 16.44 0.59
C ILE A 53 -22.42 17.80 0.24
N GLY A 54 -23.48 17.83 -0.56
CA GLY A 54 -24.24 19.01 -0.93
C GLY A 54 -25.34 19.34 0.08
N PRO A 55 -26.33 20.20 -0.33
CA PRO A 55 -27.49 20.47 0.48
C PRO A 55 -28.27 19.19 0.79
N LEU A 56 -28.48 18.95 2.10
CA LEU A 56 -29.23 17.82 2.65
C LEU A 56 -30.16 18.33 3.76
N GLU A 57 -31.15 17.50 4.13
CA GLU A 57 -31.98 17.76 5.30
C GLU A 57 -31.15 17.83 6.58
N ALA A 58 -31.54 18.75 7.48
CA ALA A 58 -30.89 18.91 8.79
C ALA A 58 -30.87 17.60 9.57
N GLY A 59 -29.74 17.29 10.20
CA GLY A 59 -29.53 16.07 10.99
C GLY A 59 -28.98 14.87 10.22
N ARG A 60 -29.12 14.78 8.90
CA ARG A 60 -28.55 13.66 8.10
C ARG A 60 -27.03 13.76 7.94
N ILE A 61 -26.47 14.97 7.91
CA ILE A 61 -25.02 15.19 7.71
C ILE A 61 -24.19 14.43 8.77
N SER A 62 -24.58 14.51 10.04
CA SER A 62 -23.84 13.84 11.13
C SER A 62 -23.92 12.32 11.07
N SER A 63 -25.00 11.73 10.57
CA SER A 63 -25.14 10.27 10.40
C SER A 63 -24.30 9.79 9.21
N ILE A 64 -24.32 10.52 8.11
CA ILE A 64 -23.54 10.24 6.91
C ILE A 64 -22.03 10.31 7.21
N LEU A 65 -21.57 11.39 7.86
CA LEU A 65 -20.16 11.55 8.23
C LEU A 65 -19.63 10.42 9.13
N ARG A 66 -20.51 9.85 9.99
CA ARG A 66 -20.14 8.69 10.83
C ARG A 66 -19.97 7.40 10.05
N SER A 67 -20.64 7.27 8.91
CA SER A 67 -20.60 6.07 8.06
C SER A 67 -19.50 6.13 6.99
N ILE A 68 -18.91 7.31 6.73
CA ILE A 68 -17.79 7.46 5.80
C ILE A 68 -16.51 6.99 6.48
N GLU A 69 -15.69 6.25 5.73
CA GLU A 69 -14.39 5.78 6.20
C GLU A 69 -13.49 6.96 6.62
N PRO A 70 -12.84 6.91 7.81
CA PRO A 70 -12.00 8.01 8.31
C PRO A 70 -10.86 8.42 7.37
N ALA A 71 -10.44 7.52 6.47
CA ALA A 71 -9.39 7.78 5.48
C ALA A 71 -9.89 8.60 4.28
N CYS A 72 -11.20 8.61 4.00
CA CYS A 72 -11.78 9.32 2.86
C CYS A 72 -11.80 10.83 3.11
N ALA A 73 -11.43 11.61 2.09
CA ALA A 73 -11.58 13.06 2.13
C ALA A 73 -13.06 13.43 1.95
N VAL A 74 -13.53 14.41 2.72
CA VAL A 74 -14.91 14.88 2.65
C VAL A 74 -14.97 16.39 2.48
N ILE A 75 -15.74 16.83 1.48
CA ILE A 75 -16.08 18.25 1.30
C ILE A 75 -17.56 18.43 1.61
N LEU A 76 -17.86 19.32 2.54
CA LEU A 76 -19.21 19.71 2.90
C LEU A 76 -19.53 21.06 2.28
N CYS A 77 -20.56 21.10 1.45
CA CYS A 77 -21.07 22.34 0.84
C CYS A 77 -22.43 22.67 1.42
N THR A 78 -22.47 23.65 2.34
CA THR A 78 -23.71 24.07 2.99
C THR A 78 -23.76 25.59 3.07
N PRO A 79 -24.95 26.18 3.23
CA PRO A 79 -25.07 27.60 3.55
C PRO A 79 -24.29 27.97 4.80
N THR A 80 -23.76 29.15 4.86
CA THR A 80 -22.86 29.64 5.90
C THR A 80 -23.51 29.58 7.29
N ASP A 81 -22.75 29.19 8.31
CA ASP A 81 -23.03 29.22 9.74
C ASP A 81 -24.20 28.37 10.29
N SER A 82 -23.96 27.05 10.27
CA SER A 82 -24.53 26.23 11.35
C SER A 82 -23.49 26.12 12.47
N GLY A 83 -23.86 26.45 13.73
CA GLY A 83 -22.98 26.29 14.91
C GLY A 83 -22.46 24.85 15.09
N GLU A 84 -23.02 23.90 14.35
CA GLU A 84 -22.59 22.51 14.25
C GLU A 84 -21.26 22.31 13.51
N LEU A 85 -20.89 23.23 12.60
CA LEU A 85 -19.66 23.11 11.78
C LEU A 85 -18.38 23.09 12.63
N GLY A 86 -18.34 23.86 13.72
CA GLY A 86 -17.21 23.87 14.64
C GLY A 86 -17.00 22.52 15.32
N GLN A 87 -18.09 21.87 15.71
CA GLN A 87 -18.06 20.54 16.33
C GLN A 87 -17.71 19.46 15.32
N LEU A 88 -18.22 19.56 14.08
CA LEU A 88 -17.91 18.62 13.00
C LEU A 88 -16.43 18.69 12.60
N ARG A 89 -15.84 19.89 12.48
CA ARG A 89 -14.40 20.07 12.19
C ARG A 89 -13.50 19.47 13.27
N GLY A 90 -13.86 19.62 14.54
CA GLY A 90 -13.12 19.01 15.66
C GLY A 90 -13.15 17.47 15.61
N ARG A 91 -14.24 16.89 15.13
CA ARG A 91 -14.43 15.43 15.05
C ARG A 91 -13.91 14.81 13.76
N TYR A 92 -13.93 15.57 12.67
CA TYR A 92 -13.51 15.12 11.32
C TYR A 92 -12.43 16.06 10.76
N PRO A 93 -11.15 15.83 11.09
CA PRO A 93 -10.06 16.75 10.73
C PRO A 93 -9.82 16.86 9.21
N ARG A 94 -10.34 15.91 8.42
CA ARG A 94 -10.27 15.92 6.94
C ARG A 94 -11.49 16.56 6.28
N LEU A 95 -12.43 17.07 7.07
CA LEU A 95 -13.60 17.76 6.56
C LEU A 95 -13.23 19.16 6.08
N VAL A 96 -13.42 19.42 4.81
CA VAL A 96 -13.31 20.75 4.21
C VAL A 96 -14.70 21.31 4.02
N HIS A 97 -14.97 22.53 4.51
CA HIS A 97 -16.23 23.21 4.31
C HIS A 97 -16.09 24.26 3.23
N VAL A 98 -16.94 24.17 2.21
CA VAL A 98 -17.11 25.16 1.15
C VAL A 98 -18.47 25.82 1.35
N PRO A 99 -18.53 27.13 1.66
CA PRO A 99 -19.79 27.81 1.83
C PRO A 99 -20.55 27.92 0.50
N PHE A 100 -21.86 27.73 0.55
CA PHE A 100 -22.76 27.86 -0.60
C PHE A 100 -22.98 29.35 -0.91
N ARG A 101 -22.14 29.95 -1.77
CA ARG A 101 -22.16 31.33 -2.24
C ARG A 101 -22.16 31.33 -3.76
N ASP A 102 -22.22 32.52 -4.39
CA ASP A 102 -22.39 32.67 -5.85
C ASP A 102 -21.36 31.84 -6.69
N ASP A 103 -20.12 31.76 -6.26
CA ASP A 103 -19.03 31.02 -6.96
C ASP A 103 -18.73 29.65 -6.37
N TRP A 104 -19.65 29.06 -5.60
CA TRP A 104 -19.42 27.81 -4.85
C TRP A 104 -18.99 26.66 -5.75
N ALA A 105 -19.55 26.52 -6.95
CA ALA A 105 -19.29 25.37 -7.84
C ALA A 105 -17.84 25.37 -8.33
N GLN A 106 -17.31 26.50 -8.75
CA GLN A 106 -15.92 26.64 -9.20
C GLN A 106 -14.95 26.41 -8.02
N THR A 107 -15.25 27.03 -6.88
CA THR A 107 -14.46 26.84 -5.65
C THR A 107 -14.43 25.37 -5.23
N LEU A 108 -15.59 24.70 -5.31
CA LEU A 108 -15.72 23.30 -4.94
C LEU A 108 -14.92 22.39 -5.89
N VAL A 109 -14.97 22.62 -7.20
CA VAL A 109 -14.17 21.87 -8.19
C VAL A 109 -12.68 22.04 -7.92
N LEU A 110 -12.21 23.26 -7.65
CA LEU A 110 -10.81 23.52 -7.32
C LEU A 110 -10.37 22.78 -6.05
N VAL A 111 -11.14 22.90 -4.97
CA VAL A 111 -10.86 22.25 -3.68
C VAL A 111 -10.92 20.74 -3.79
N ALA A 112 -11.89 20.22 -4.53
CA ALA A 112 -12.02 18.79 -4.78
C ALA A 112 -10.86 18.25 -5.61
N GLY A 113 -10.45 18.95 -6.68
CA GLY A 113 -9.28 18.59 -7.47
C GLY A 113 -8.01 18.52 -6.64
N GLU A 114 -7.79 19.48 -5.74
CA GLU A 114 -6.64 19.47 -4.83
C GLU A 114 -6.75 18.35 -3.80
N SER A 115 -7.93 18.09 -3.26
CA SER A 115 -8.17 17.00 -2.31
C SER A 115 -7.91 15.63 -2.93
N LEU A 116 -8.32 15.42 -4.18
CA LEU A 116 -8.05 14.20 -4.94
C LEU A 116 -6.56 14.02 -5.20
N ARG A 117 -5.84 15.08 -5.60
CA ARG A 117 -4.37 15.03 -5.77
C ARG A 117 -3.66 14.66 -4.49
N ARG A 118 -4.05 15.23 -3.35
CA ARG A 118 -3.48 14.90 -2.03
C ARG A 118 -3.80 13.48 -1.61
N ALA A 119 -5.00 13.00 -1.87
CA ALA A 119 -5.38 11.62 -1.57
C ALA A 119 -4.54 10.62 -2.38
N GLU A 120 -4.34 10.88 -3.67
CA GLU A 120 -3.51 10.04 -4.54
C GLU A 120 -2.04 10.06 -4.11
N ALA A 121 -1.47 11.23 -3.82
CA ALA A 121 -0.11 11.36 -3.30
C ALA A 121 0.08 10.61 -1.98
N ALA A 122 -0.86 10.74 -1.04
CA ALA A 122 -0.83 10.01 0.23
C ALA A 122 -0.90 8.50 0.05
N LYS A 123 -1.70 8.03 -0.90
CA LYS A 123 -1.81 6.61 -1.25
C LYS A 123 -0.51 6.06 -1.85
N LEU A 124 0.10 6.80 -2.78
CA LEU A 124 1.40 6.44 -3.36
C LEU A 124 2.50 6.41 -2.30
N ALA A 125 2.56 7.43 -1.42
CA ALA A 125 3.51 7.47 -0.32
C ALA A 125 3.37 6.25 0.60
N ARG A 126 2.13 5.92 1.01
CA ARG A 126 1.88 4.74 1.85
C ARG A 126 2.26 3.43 1.16
N GLN A 127 2.02 3.31 -0.14
CA GLN A 127 2.46 2.14 -0.90
C GLN A 127 3.99 2.03 -0.97
N ALA A 128 4.69 3.17 -1.14
CA ALA A 128 6.15 3.21 -1.12
C ALA A 128 6.71 2.80 0.24
N GLU A 129 6.15 3.33 1.33
CA GLU A 129 6.52 2.95 2.70
C GLU A 129 6.34 1.44 2.96
N LEU A 130 5.21 0.86 2.54
CA LEU A 130 4.96 -0.57 2.69
C LEU A 130 5.94 -1.42 1.87
N ARG A 131 6.33 -0.97 0.67
CA ARG A 131 7.34 -1.65 -0.15
C ARG A 131 8.71 -1.55 0.51
N ALA A 132 9.10 -0.36 0.99
CA ALA A 132 10.36 -0.15 1.69
C ALA A 132 10.47 -1.03 2.95
N ALA A 133 9.43 -1.09 3.78
CA ALA A 133 9.39 -1.93 4.97
C ALA A 133 9.54 -3.43 4.64
N ARG A 134 8.90 -3.89 3.55
CA ARG A 134 9.07 -5.29 3.09
C ARG A 134 10.48 -5.56 2.59
N SER A 135 11.05 -4.65 1.80
CA SER A 135 12.42 -4.78 1.30
C SER A 135 13.42 -4.85 2.46
N GLU A 136 13.27 -4.01 3.48
CA GLU A 136 14.11 -4.04 4.68
C GLU A 136 14.02 -5.38 5.43
N GLN A 137 12.81 -5.94 5.57
CA GLN A 137 12.63 -7.27 6.18
C GLN A 137 13.36 -8.37 5.40
N TYR A 138 13.28 -8.33 4.06
CA TYR A 138 14.00 -9.30 3.22
C TYR A 138 15.52 -9.11 3.31
N ALA A 139 16.02 -7.89 3.36
CA ALA A 139 17.44 -7.61 3.52
C ALA A 139 17.99 -8.11 4.86
N VAL A 140 17.23 -7.95 5.95
CA VAL A 140 17.60 -8.50 7.27
C VAL A 140 17.63 -10.03 7.23
N LEU A 141 16.62 -10.66 6.65
CA LEU A 141 16.56 -12.11 6.51
C LEU A 141 17.73 -12.63 5.66
N GLY A 142 18.03 -11.98 4.55
CA GLY A 142 19.15 -12.34 3.67
C GLY A 142 20.50 -12.28 4.40
N ARG A 143 20.75 -11.25 5.20
CA ARG A 143 21.98 -11.14 6.03
C ARG A 143 22.07 -12.27 7.04
N TYR A 144 21.01 -12.55 7.78
CA TYR A 144 20.97 -13.63 8.75
C TYR A 144 21.25 -14.98 8.10
N MET A 145 20.68 -15.25 6.93
CA MET A 145 20.91 -16.48 6.18
C MET A 145 22.37 -16.61 5.72
N LEU A 146 23.01 -15.50 5.32
CA LEU A 146 24.44 -15.51 4.94
C LEU A 146 25.36 -15.80 6.14
N GLU A 147 25.07 -15.24 7.31
CA GLU A 147 25.82 -15.54 8.54
C GLU A 147 25.67 -16.99 8.95
N MET A 148 24.44 -17.52 8.89
CA MET A 148 24.17 -18.93 9.18
C MET A 148 24.84 -19.89 8.20
N LYS A 149 24.97 -19.51 6.92
CA LYS A 149 25.57 -20.33 5.88
C LYS A 149 26.95 -20.84 6.26
N HIS A 150 27.82 -19.97 6.76
CA HIS A 150 29.18 -20.37 7.14
C HIS A 150 29.18 -21.36 8.31
N SER A 151 28.37 -21.10 9.32
CA SER A 151 28.25 -22.00 10.49
C SER A 151 27.67 -23.35 10.10
N MET A 152 26.62 -23.37 9.28
CA MET A 152 25.99 -24.60 8.80
C MET A 152 26.93 -25.40 7.88
N ASN A 153 27.62 -24.76 6.95
CA ASN A 153 28.59 -25.44 6.09
C ASN A 153 29.72 -26.10 6.91
N ASN A 154 30.24 -25.40 7.91
CA ASN A 154 31.27 -25.95 8.79
C ASN A 154 30.74 -27.18 9.55
N ALA A 155 29.54 -27.11 10.10
CA ALA A 155 28.93 -28.25 10.79
C ALA A 155 28.65 -29.42 9.85
N LEU A 156 28.11 -29.17 8.67
CA LEU A 156 27.86 -30.21 7.66
C LEU A 156 29.14 -30.85 7.16
N THR A 157 30.20 -30.05 6.91
CA THR A 157 31.53 -30.60 6.52
C THR A 157 32.10 -31.47 7.61
N SER A 158 31.98 -31.09 8.88
CA SER A 158 32.44 -31.89 10.00
C SER A 158 31.66 -33.21 10.12
N ILE A 159 30.32 -33.17 9.99
CA ILE A 159 29.49 -34.39 10.04
C ILE A 159 29.83 -35.32 8.86
N LEU A 160 29.94 -34.74 7.65
CA LEU A 160 30.23 -35.48 6.44
C LEU A 160 31.61 -36.17 6.55
N GLY A 161 32.67 -35.44 6.92
CA GLY A 161 34.01 -35.97 7.07
C GLY A 161 34.11 -37.08 8.11
N ASN A 162 33.45 -36.91 9.26
CA ASN A 162 33.43 -37.99 10.27
C ASN A 162 32.66 -39.23 9.79
N ALA A 163 31.53 -39.02 9.07
CA ALA A 163 30.79 -40.16 8.52
C ALA A 163 31.60 -40.89 7.44
N GLU A 164 32.33 -40.18 6.58
CA GLU A 164 33.21 -40.76 5.56
C GLU A 164 34.35 -41.56 6.18
N LEU A 165 35.03 -41.03 7.20
CA LEU A 165 36.08 -41.76 7.92
C LEU A 165 35.57 -43.07 8.53
N LEU A 166 34.38 -43.03 9.15
CA LEU A 166 33.78 -44.27 9.72
C LEU A 166 33.32 -45.24 8.64
N LEU A 167 33.00 -44.81 7.44
CA LEU A 167 32.65 -45.66 6.31
C LEU A 167 33.87 -46.29 5.62
N LEU A 168 35.03 -45.57 5.64
CA LEU A 168 36.28 -46.05 5.06
C LEU A 168 36.91 -47.11 5.95
N GLU A 169 36.86 -46.95 7.26
CA GLU A 169 37.39 -47.87 8.24
C GLU A 169 36.31 -48.35 9.22
N PRO A 170 35.38 -49.21 8.77
CA PRO A 170 34.25 -49.61 9.59
C PRO A 170 34.63 -50.42 10.84
N GLY A 171 35.81 -50.99 10.89
CA GLY A 171 36.35 -51.67 12.05
C GLY A 171 35.42 -52.75 12.66
N GLN A 172 35.05 -52.56 13.95
CA GLN A 172 34.11 -53.41 14.67
C GLN A 172 32.67 -52.89 14.72
N LEU A 173 32.28 -52.02 13.79
CA LEU A 173 30.92 -51.47 13.76
C LEU A 173 29.89 -52.59 13.44
N SER A 174 28.77 -52.56 14.15
CA SER A 174 27.64 -53.44 13.84
C SER A 174 27.03 -53.06 12.48
N ALA A 175 26.40 -54.05 11.81
CA ALA A 175 25.68 -53.78 10.56
C ALA A 175 24.63 -52.69 10.72
N GLN A 176 23.98 -52.59 11.89
CA GLN A 176 23.02 -51.55 12.21
C GLN A 176 23.68 -50.18 12.34
N SER A 177 24.83 -50.08 13.03
CA SER A 177 25.57 -48.82 13.15
C SER A 177 26.07 -48.32 11.79
N LEU A 178 26.57 -49.24 10.95
CA LEU A 178 26.98 -48.91 9.59
C LEU A 178 25.83 -48.35 8.75
N GLN A 179 24.63 -48.92 8.87
CA GLN A 179 23.44 -48.42 8.17
C GLN A 179 23.02 -47.04 8.67
N GLN A 180 23.13 -46.79 9.98
CA GLN A 180 22.84 -45.46 10.55
C GLN A 180 23.81 -44.39 10.02
N ILE A 181 25.11 -44.70 9.96
CA ILE A 181 26.13 -43.79 9.43
C ILE A 181 25.86 -43.48 7.95
N LYS A 182 25.52 -44.46 7.12
CA LYS A 182 25.14 -44.27 5.72
C LYS A 182 23.93 -43.36 5.59
N THR A 183 22.94 -43.52 6.46
CA THR A 183 21.76 -42.66 6.49
C THR A 183 22.13 -41.23 6.87
N MET A 184 22.96 -41.02 7.90
CA MET A 184 23.45 -39.71 8.30
C MET A 184 24.22 -39.01 7.18
N HIS A 185 25.14 -39.73 6.52
CA HIS A 185 25.91 -39.24 5.38
C HIS A 185 24.98 -38.78 4.25
N SER A 186 23.99 -39.60 3.85
CA SER A 186 23.03 -39.26 2.82
C SER A 186 22.17 -38.06 3.20
N MET A 187 21.71 -37.94 4.44
CA MET A 187 20.94 -36.78 4.91
C MET A 187 21.78 -35.52 4.93
N THR A 188 23.05 -35.59 5.32
CA THR A 188 23.98 -34.45 5.34
C THR A 188 24.20 -33.90 3.92
N LEU A 189 24.36 -34.76 2.92
CA LEU A 189 24.46 -34.37 1.52
C LEU A 189 23.20 -33.63 1.05
N ARG A 190 22.01 -34.15 1.39
CA ARG A 190 20.75 -33.49 1.04
C ARG A 190 20.62 -32.13 1.67
N ILE A 191 21.01 -31.96 2.93
CA ILE A 191 20.98 -30.64 3.59
C ILE A 191 21.96 -29.69 2.89
N ASN A 192 23.14 -30.16 2.51
CA ASN A 192 24.13 -29.37 1.80
C ASN A 192 23.59 -28.88 0.43
N GLU A 193 22.92 -29.74 -0.33
CA GLU A 193 22.24 -29.34 -1.59
C GLU A 193 21.17 -28.24 -1.37
N VAL A 194 20.36 -28.38 -0.32
CA VAL A 194 19.37 -27.37 0.05
C VAL A 194 20.05 -26.04 0.37
N MET A 195 21.12 -26.07 1.16
CA MET A 195 21.90 -24.87 1.50
C MET A 195 22.53 -24.19 0.29
N GLN A 196 23.01 -24.95 -0.68
CA GLN A 196 23.53 -24.41 -1.93
C GLN A 196 22.45 -23.70 -2.75
N ARG A 197 21.27 -24.32 -2.89
CA ARG A 197 20.12 -23.69 -3.58
C ARG A 197 19.68 -22.39 -2.89
N PHE A 198 19.62 -22.37 -1.56
CA PHE A 198 19.34 -21.16 -0.82
C PHE A 198 20.38 -20.06 -1.09
N SER A 199 21.64 -20.42 -1.18
CA SER A 199 22.73 -19.48 -1.47
C SER A 199 22.62 -18.86 -2.86
N SER A 200 22.28 -19.65 -3.88
CA SER A 200 22.06 -19.15 -5.25
C SER A 200 20.88 -18.19 -5.29
N LEU A 201 19.76 -18.56 -4.66
CA LEU A 201 18.58 -17.70 -4.61
C LEU A 201 18.84 -16.36 -3.89
N ALA A 202 19.60 -16.38 -2.79
CA ALA A 202 20.00 -15.19 -2.05
C ALA A 202 20.92 -14.26 -2.89
N SER A 203 21.78 -14.85 -3.74
CA SER A 203 22.63 -14.09 -4.68
C SER A 203 21.79 -13.44 -5.78
N GLU A 204 20.89 -14.19 -6.42
CA GLU A 204 19.98 -13.68 -7.45
C GLU A 204 19.10 -12.53 -6.94
N MET A 205 18.58 -12.65 -5.72
CA MET A 205 17.78 -11.58 -5.09
C MET A 205 18.62 -10.32 -4.86
N ARG A 206 19.89 -10.46 -4.48
CA ARG A 206 20.80 -9.32 -4.26
C ARG A 206 21.17 -8.62 -5.58
N GLU A 207 21.37 -9.36 -6.65
CA GLU A 207 21.63 -8.83 -8.00
C GLU A 207 20.41 -8.06 -8.49
N ALA A 208 19.20 -8.61 -8.36
CA ALA A 208 17.96 -7.94 -8.73
C ALA A 208 17.69 -6.65 -7.92
N GLU A 209 18.09 -6.60 -6.63
CA GLU A 209 18.00 -5.37 -5.82
C GLU A 209 18.99 -4.30 -6.30
N ASN A 210 20.22 -4.68 -6.65
CA ASN A 210 21.24 -3.75 -7.14
C ASN A 210 20.84 -3.17 -8.51
N ASP A 211 20.30 -3.98 -9.41
CA ASP A 211 19.82 -3.53 -10.73
C ASP A 211 18.65 -2.55 -10.58
N SER A 212 17.72 -2.82 -9.67
CA SER A 212 16.59 -1.92 -9.38
C SER A 212 17.03 -0.58 -8.78
N GLN A 213 18.12 -0.54 -8.01
CA GLN A 213 18.69 0.70 -7.48
C GLN A 213 19.43 1.50 -8.55
N ALA A 214 20.16 0.83 -9.44
CA ALA A 214 20.86 1.47 -10.55
C ALA A 214 19.89 2.15 -11.53
N GLU A 215 18.76 1.52 -11.87
CA GLU A 215 17.71 2.11 -12.71
C GLU A 215 17.04 3.34 -12.08
N THR A 216 17.00 3.40 -10.74
CA THR A 216 16.39 4.54 -10.02
C THR A 216 17.32 5.75 -9.97
N GLU A 217 18.63 5.55 -9.97
CA GLU A 217 19.64 6.63 -9.99
C GLU A 217 19.88 7.22 -11.39
N GLU A 218 19.59 6.47 -12.47
CA GLU A 218 19.79 6.92 -13.85
C GLU A 218 18.63 7.79 -14.40
N THR A 219 17.56 8.04 -13.66
CA THR A 219 16.48 8.93 -14.12
C THR A 219 16.92 10.40 -13.93
N PRO A 220 17.37 11.12 -14.98
CA PRO A 220 17.82 12.50 -14.85
C PRO A 220 16.66 13.41 -14.45
N ALA A 221 16.89 14.25 -13.47
CA ALA A 221 15.96 15.30 -13.04
C ALA A 221 15.53 16.15 -14.26
N PRO A 222 14.25 16.54 -14.37
CA PRO A 222 13.77 17.35 -15.47
C PRO A 222 14.51 18.70 -15.47
N VAL A 223 15.27 18.94 -16.55
CA VAL A 223 15.97 20.20 -16.78
C VAL A 223 14.93 21.33 -16.85
N SER A 224 14.89 22.14 -15.83
CA SER A 224 14.14 23.39 -15.79
C SER A 224 14.70 24.33 -16.87
N ARG A 225 14.06 24.39 -18.04
CA ARG A 225 14.28 25.48 -19.00
C ARG A 225 13.66 26.75 -18.45
N ARG A 226 14.53 27.60 -17.90
CA ARG A 226 14.26 29.03 -17.75
C ARG A 226 14.41 29.65 -19.14
N SER A 227 13.34 30.27 -19.61
CA SER A 227 13.33 31.36 -20.57
C SER A 227 12.08 32.19 -20.29
#